data_8a04009dd120298e859cf54bc8141b3e
#
_entry.id   8a04009dd120298e859cf54bc8141b3e
#
_cell.length_a   1.000
_cell.length_b   1.000
_cell.length_c   1.000
_cell.angle_alpha   90.00
_cell.angle_beta   90.00
_cell.angle_gamma   90.00
#
_symmetry.space_group_name_H-M   'P 1'
#
loop_
_entity.id
_entity.type
_entity.pdbx_description
1 polymer ?
#
loop_
_entity_poly.entity_id
_entity_poly.type
_entity_poly.pdbx_seq_one_letter_code
_entity_poly.pdbx_strand_id
1 'polypeptide(L)'
;MKIEKIDIIVVGAPWRELTIIELTTDSGITGLGEVRMVNKTDTLIAAIRELAARYLVGMDPFDLTKLAWNIQIAEYGLPGEVGQSALAAFDMACWDIIGKSLDVPIWKLLGGKFRDRVPAYANGWYQGDRDPKVIQKLAKGVVAKGYLGLKIDPFGAAAAEISRSERMHALSILEAVREAVGPDVQIFLEMHGRFTGAAAMAVARDVVDVEPGWLEEPVSPTDVTSLRQVRQSTHLPIAAGERMHAAHELRPFLEEGLVDIYQIDLTHAGGITGIQQLIGWTNAYNTILAPHNVCGPIGTAAALQVAVACPNFKVLEHFNDFADPWVFDLVDGAPRIDPADGCFAVPSQPGLGVTLNRAECEKHPRTGGRLALFSEGWERRVAVDAYAGKKS
;
A
#
# COMPACT_ATOMS: atom_id res chain seq x y z
N MET A 1 -21.09 -1.89 23.75
CA MET A 1 -20.58 -2.92 22.82
C MET A 1 -19.12 -3.17 23.17
N LYS A 2 -18.69 -4.44 23.22
CA LYS A 2 -17.30 -4.78 23.56
C LYS A 2 -16.77 -5.82 22.56
N ILE A 3 -15.49 -5.70 22.23
CA ILE A 3 -14.80 -6.73 21.44
C ILE A 3 -14.60 -7.95 22.33
N GLU A 4 -15.14 -9.08 21.91
CA GLU A 4 -15.09 -10.33 22.66
C GLU A 4 -14.02 -11.29 22.13
N LYS A 5 -13.79 -11.29 20.79
CA LYS A 5 -12.93 -12.26 20.13
C LYS A 5 -12.17 -11.62 18.96
N ILE A 6 -10.96 -12.14 18.72
CA ILE A 6 -10.17 -11.90 17.53
C ILE A 6 -9.79 -13.23 16.88
N ASP A 7 -10.06 -13.39 15.60
CA ASP A 7 -9.53 -14.46 14.75
C ASP A 7 -8.45 -13.88 13.83
N ILE A 8 -7.33 -14.61 13.70
CA ILE A 8 -6.24 -14.25 12.80
C ILE A 8 -6.18 -15.29 11.69
N ILE A 9 -6.36 -14.86 10.45
CA ILE A 9 -6.39 -15.70 9.25
C ILE A 9 -5.25 -15.24 8.34
N VAL A 10 -4.37 -16.18 7.96
CA VAL A 10 -3.27 -15.88 7.04
C VAL A 10 -3.49 -16.64 5.75
N VAL A 11 -3.64 -15.89 4.68
CA VAL A 11 -3.80 -16.40 3.32
C VAL A 11 -2.48 -16.36 2.59
N GLY A 12 -2.06 -17.49 2.02
CA GLY A 12 -0.81 -17.64 1.26
C GLY A 12 -1.04 -17.50 -0.22
N ALA A 13 -0.52 -16.44 -0.83
CA ALA A 13 -0.26 -16.38 -2.25
C ALA A 13 1.18 -16.87 -2.53
N PRO A 14 1.53 -17.29 -3.74
CA PRO A 14 2.82 -17.93 -4.00
C PRO A 14 4.05 -17.16 -3.55
N TRP A 15 3.99 -15.83 -3.50
CA TRP A 15 5.10 -14.95 -3.16
C TRP A 15 4.77 -13.90 -2.09
N ARG A 16 3.53 -13.90 -1.58
CA ARG A 16 3.08 -12.98 -0.52
C ARG A 16 2.07 -13.64 0.41
N GLU A 17 1.95 -13.11 1.61
CA GLU A 17 0.94 -13.52 2.59
C GLU A 17 0.09 -12.32 2.97
N LEU A 18 -1.21 -12.53 3.09
CA LEU A 18 -2.17 -11.55 3.58
C LEU A 18 -2.58 -11.95 5.01
N THR A 19 -2.39 -11.05 5.95
CA THR A 19 -2.82 -11.27 7.34
C THR A 19 -4.14 -10.53 7.55
N ILE A 20 -5.20 -11.31 7.71
CA ILE A 20 -6.56 -10.84 7.94
C ILE A 20 -6.90 -11.05 9.40
N ILE A 21 -7.54 -10.08 10.02
CA ILE A 21 -8.17 -10.26 11.32
C ILE A 21 -9.69 -10.10 11.19
N GLU A 22 -10.43 -10.88 11.96
CA GLU A 22 -11.85 -10.68 12.17
C GLU A 22 -12.11 -10.50 13.67
N LEU A 23 -12.67 -9.36 14.03
CA LEU A 23 -13.14 -9.07 15.38
C LEU A 23 -14.60 -9.45 15.51
N THR A 24 -14.99 -9.97 16.66
CA THR A 24 -16.39 -10.24 17.00
C THR A 24 -16.73 -9.50 18.28
N THR A 25 -17.87 -8.80 18.31
CA THR A 25 -18.37 -8.11 19.49
C THR A 25 -19.36 -8.96 20.28
N ASP A 26 -19.62 -8.59 21.53
CA ASP A 26 -20.64 -9.17 22.41
C ASP A 26 -22.08 -9.05 21.87
N SER A 27 -22.30 -8.19 20.87
CA SER A 27 -23.57 -8.07 20.14
C SER A 27 -23.61 -8.88 18.84
N GLY A 28 -22.54 -9.63 18.49
CA GLY A 28 -22.44 -10.45 17.30
C GLY A 28 -22.04 -9.70 16.02
N ILE A 29 -21.78 -8.39 16.10
CA ILE A 29 -21.26 -7.64 14.95
C ILE A 29 -19.81 -8.01 14.73
N THR A 30 -19.42 -8.29 13.48
CA THR A 30 -18.04 -8.58 13.10
C THR A 30 -17.41 -7.45 12.29
N GLY A 31 -16.09 -7.27 12.44
CA GLY A 31 -15.31 -6.32 11.64
C GLY A 31 -14.00 -6.90 11.14
N LEU A 32 -13.58 -6.45 9.97
CA LEU A 32 -12.44 -6.95 9.23
C LEU A 32 -11.30 -5.94 9.19
N GLY A 33 -10.07 -6.42 9.37
CA GLY A 33 -8.86 -5.69 9.10
C GLY A 33 -7.89 -6.55 8.29
N GLU A 34 -7.07 -5.93 7.46
CA GLU A 34 -6.05 -6.61 6.67
C GLU A 34 -4.75 -5.82 6.68
N VAL A 35 -3.65 -6.52 6.88
CA VAL A 35 -2.31 -5.94 6.77
C VAL A 35 -1.36 -6.93 6.07
N ARG A 36 -0.36 -6.39 5.42
CA ARG A 36 0.65 -7.17 4.75
C ARG A 36 2.05 -6.62 5.04
N MET A 37 2.84 -7.36 5.78
CA MET A 37 4.25 -7.05 6.00
C MET A 37 5.14 -8.00 5.21
N VAL A 38 5.92 -7.47 4.27
CA VAL A 38 6.81 -8.29 3.44
C VAL A 38 7.80 -9.04 4.31
N ASN A 39 7.79 -10.39 4.20
CA ASN A 39 8.71 -11.30 4.91
C ASN A 39 8.67 -11.24 6.47
N LYS A 40 7.64 -10.62 7.07
CA LYS A 40 7.54 -10.42 8.53
C LYS A 40 6.21 -10.95 9.12
N THR A 41 5.52 -11.86 8.46
CA THR A 41 4.19 -12.35 8.86
C THR A 41 4.18 -12.91 10.28
N ASP A 42 5.17 -13.70 10.69
CA ASP A 42 5.23 -14.27 12.04
C ASP A 42 5.40 -13.19 13.12
N THR A 43 6.24 -12.19 12.85
CA THR A 43 6.45 -11.05 13.75
C THR A 43 5.15 -10.25 13.91
N LEU A 44 4.44 -10.02 12.81
CA LEU A 44 3.15 -9.33 12.82
C LEU A 44 2.10 -10.11 13.62
N ILE A 45 1.97 -11.41 13.41
CA ILE A 45 1.03 -12.27 14.16
C ILE A 45 1.31 -12.24 15.65
N ALA A 46 2.59 -12.29 16.03
CA ALA A 46 2.99 -12.21 17.44
C ALA A 46 2.57 -10.87 18.06
N ALA A 47 2.85 -9.76 17.37
CA ALA A 47 2.46 -8.43 17.81
C ALA A 47 0.93 -8.27 17.90
N ILE A 48 0.18 -8.74 16.91
CA ILE A 48 -1.29 -8.74 16.94
C ILE A 48 -1.82 -9.47 18.17
N ARG A 49 -1.30 -10.67 18.46
CA ARG A 49 -1.75 -11.47 19.61
C ARG A 49 -1.48 -10.77 20.95
N GLU A 50 -0.27 -10.25 21.12
CA GLU A 50 0.12 -9.59 22.37
C GLU A 50 -0.65 -8.30 22.59
N LEU A 51 -0.74 -7.44 21.60
CA LEU A 51 -1.43 -6.14 21.70
C LEU A 51 -2.94 -6.32 21.81
N ALA A 52 -3.53 -7.28 21.11
CA ALA A 52 -4.96 -7.59 21.26
C ALA A 52 -5.32 -8.06 22.67
N ALA A 53 -4.50 -8.93 23.27
CA ALA A 53 -4.75 -9.40 24.62
C ALA A 53 -4.65 -8.29 25.67
N ARG A 54 -3.78 -7.29 25.45
CA ARG A 54 -3.60 -6.17 26.41
C ARG A 54 -4.59 -5.04 26.24
N TYR A 55 -4.97 -4.70 25.00
CA TYR A 55 -5.63 -3.41 24.74
C TYR A 55 -6.94 -3.53 23.96
N LEU A 56 -7.16 -4.61 23.21
CA LEU A 56 -8.29 -4.72 22.28
C LEU A 56 -9.45 -5.52 22.86
N VAL A 57 -9.19 -6.73 23.39
CA VAL A 57 -10.25 -7.58 23.95
C VAL A 57 -10.85 -6.93 25.19
N GLY A 58 -12.18 -6.82 25.21
CA GLY A 58 -12.95 -6.14 26.24
C GLY A 58 -13.13 -4.62 26.03
N MET A 59 -12.47 -4.05 25.01
CA MET A 59 -12.59 -2.63 24.65
C MET A 59 -13.89 -2.36 23.87
N ASP A 60 -14.43 -1.15 23.98
CA ASP A 60 -15.47 -0.66 23.07
C ASP A 60 -14.81 -0.28 21.73
N PRO A 61 -15.26 -0.82 20.57
CA PRO A 61 -14.67 -0.49 19.27
C PRO A 61 -14.71 1.01 18.91
N PHE A 62 -15.53 1.81 19.59
CA PHE A 62 -15.54 3.27 19.44
C PHE A 62 -14.35 3.98 20.11
N ASP A 63 -13.61 3.31 21.00
CA ASP A 63 -12.48 3.89 21.76
C ASP A 63 -11.15 3.91 20.94
N LEU A 64 -11.21 4.22 19.64
CA LEU A 64 -10.07 4.16 18.70
C LEU A 64 -8.89 5.02 19.15
N THR A 65 -9.14 6.24 19.57
CA THR A 65 -8.07 7.15 20.04
C THR A 65 -7.34 6.60 21.26
N LYS A 66 -8.07 5.95 22.18
CA LYS A 66 -7.50 5.29 23.35
C LYS A 66 -6.66 4.08 22.97
N LEU A 67 -7.14 3.28 22.01
CA LEU A 67 -6.38 2.15 21.47
C LEU A 67 -5.06 2.62 20.85
N ALA A 68 -5.12 3.61 19.97
CA ALA A 68 -3.95 4.20 19.34
C ALA A 68 -2.95 4.75 20.36
N TRP A 69 -3.45 5.50 21.37
CA TRP A 69 -2.63 6.03 22.46
C TRP A 69 -1.91 4.91 23.23
N ASN A 70 -2.62 3.86 23.60
CA ASN A 70 -2.04 2.76 24.35
C ASN A 70 -0.91 2.08 23.58
N ILE A 71 -1.10 1.80 22.30
CA ILE A 71 -0.09 1.15 21.46
C ILE A 71 1.09 2.09 21.16
N GLN A 72 0.83 3.37 20.93
CA GLN A 72 1.87 4.35 20.55
C GLN A 72 2.68 4.87 21.73
N ILE A 73 2.09 4.96 22.91
CA ILE A 73 2.69 5.62 24.07
C ILE A 73 2.94 4.66 25.25
N ALA A 74 1.98 3.79 25.58
CA ALA A 74 2.11 2.92 26.75
C ALA A 74 3.07 1.75 26.55
N GLU A 75 3.37 1.37 25.30
CA GLU A 75 4.35 0.33 24.96
C GLU A 75 5.80 0.83 25.03
N TYR A 76 6.13 1.83 25.79
CA TYR A 76 7.46 2.39 26.10
C TYR A 76 8.37 2.65 24.86
N GLY A 77 8.49 1.68 23.96
CA GLY A 77 9.22 1.83 22.70
C GLY A 77 8.35 2.43 21.59
N LEU A 78 9.00 3.05 20.60
CA LEU A 78 8.26 3.46 19.40
C LEU A 78 7.69 2.21 18.71
N PRO A 79 6.41 2.22 18.30
CA PRO A 79 5.76 1.04 17.72
C PRO A 79 6.39 0.58 16.40
N GLY A 80 6.99 1.50 15.63
CA GLY A 80 7.60 1.21 14.34
C GLY A 80 6.60 0.55 13.37
N GLU A 81 7.12 0.00 12.28
CA GLU A 81 6.31 -0.66 11.26
C GLU A 81 5.41 -1.78 11.85
N VAL A 82 5.95 -2.63 12.72
CA VAL A 82 5.21 -3.78 13.26
C VAL A 82 4.05 -3.35 14.16
N GLY A 83 4.30 -2.46 15.11
CA GLY A 83 3.27 -1.98 16.03
C GLY A 83 2.21 -1.14 15.32
N GLN A 84 2.61 -0.29 14.39
CA GLN A 84 1.68 0.51 13.58
C GLN A 84 0.84 -0.37 12.64
N SER A 85 1.39 -1.45 12.09
CA SER A 85 0.63 -2.40 11.27
C SER A 85 -0.37 -3.20 12.11
N ALA A 86 0.00 -3.64 13.32
CA ALA A 86 -0.95 -4.28 14.21
C ALA A 86 -2.09 -3.32 14.62
N LEU A 87 -1.76 -2.07 14.96
CA LEU A 87 -2.75 -1.03 15.23
C LEU A 87 -3.66 -0.81 14.02
N ALA A 88 -3.10 -0.75 12.82
CA ALA A 88 -3.87 -0.56 11.59
C ALA A 88 -4.90 -1.67 11.36
N ALA A 89 -4.52 -2.93 11.60
CA ALA A 89 -5.46 -4.05 11.52
C ALA A 89 -6.62 -3.88 12.50
N PHE A 90 -6.34 -3.54 13.75
CA PHE A 90 -7.36 -3.31 14.79
C PHE A 90 -8.27 -2.12 14.46
N ASP A 91 -7.67 -1.02 14.04
CA ASP A 91 -8.36 0.21 13.67
C ASP A 91 -9.35 -0.01 12.52
N MET A 92 -8.91 -0.64 11.43
CA MET A 92 -9.78 -0.97 10.30
C MET A 92 -10.96 -1.84 10.72
N ALA A 93 -10.69 -2.89 11.53
CA ALA A 93 -11.75 -3.79 11.98
C ALA A 93 -12.74 -3.10 12.93
N CYS A 94 -12.26 -2.20 13.79
CA CYS A 94 -13.13 -1.38 14.63
C CYS A 94 -13.98 -0.41 13.81
N TRP A 95 -13.40 0.27 12.81
CA TRP A 95 -14.15 1.13 11.89
C TRP A 95 -15.21 0.35 11.11
N ASP A 96 -14.93 -0.89 10.72
CA ASP A 96 -15.90 -1.76 10.06
C ASP A 96 -17.09 -2.08 10.99
N ILE A 97 -16.80 -2.42 12.26
CA ILE A 97 -17.84 -2.61 13.29
C ILE A 97 -18.66 -1.32 13.49
N ILE A 98 -18.01 -0.17 13.62
CA ILE A 98 -18.67 1.12 13.81
C ILE A 98 -19.62 1.41 12.64
N GLY A 99 -19.14 1.30 11.40
CA GLY A 99 -19.96 1.53 10.22
C GLY A 99 -21.15 0.59 10.13
N LYS A 100 -20.96 -0.70 10.41
CA LYS A 100 -22.02 -1.71 10.46
C LYS A 100 -23.02 -1.44 11.58
N SER A 101 -22.57 -1.06 12.77
CA SER A 101 -23.44 -0.77 13.91
C SER A 101 -24.33 0.45 13.69
N LEU A 102 -23.87 1.40 12.86
CA LEU A 102 -24.58 2.62 12.50
C LEU A 102 -25.31 2.52 11.15
N ASP A 103 -25.22 1.38 10.46
CA ASP A 103 -25.78 1.13 9.13
C ASP A 103 -25.33 2.16 8.09
N VAL A 104 -24.05 2.53 8.09
CA VAL A 104 -23.46 3.47 7.13
C VAL A 104 -22.09 3.02 6.64
N PRO A 105 -21.70 3.32 5.39
CA PRO A 105 -20.32 3.19 4.96
C PRO A 105 -19.41 4.18 5.71
N ILE A 106 -18.16 3.79 5.95
CA ILE A 106 -17.21 4.52 6.81
C ILE A 106 -16.98 5.95 6.29
N TRP A 107 -16.91 6.17 4.98
CA TRP A 107 -16.66 7.51 4.42
C TRP A 107 -17.68 8.57 4.86
N LYS A 108 -18.93 8.17 5.21
CA LYS A 108 -19.92 9.09 5.77
C LYS A 108 -19.51 9.63 7.14
N LEU A 109 -18.78 8.81 7.92
CA LEU A 109 -18.28 9.16 9.25
C LEU A 109 -16.98 9.97 9.18
N LEU A 110 -16.27 9.91 8.03
CA LEU A 110 -15.01 10.63 7.79
C LEU A 110 -15.21 12.06 7.23
N GLY A 111 -16.42 12.57 7.26
CA GLY A 111 -16.75 13.92 6.77
C GLY A 111 -17.61 13.95 5.51
N GLY A 112 -17.95 12.77 4.97
CA GLY A 112 -18.81 12.65 3.82
C GLY A 112 -18.07 12.52 2.49
N LYS A 113 -18.82 12.43 1.41
CA LYS A 113 -18.31 12.17 0.07
C LYS A 113 -17.74 13.44 -0.58
N PHE A 114 -16.48 13.44 -0.93
CA PHE A 114 -15.84 14.50 -1.71
C PHE A 114 -15.87 14.19 -3.22
N ARG A 115 -15.83 12.90 -3.62
CA ARG A 115 -15.84 12.48 -5.03
C ARG A 115 -16.80 11.34 -5.30
N ASP A 116 -17.27 11.25 -6.55
CA ASP A 116 -18.22 10.21 -7.00
C ASP A 116 -17.52 8.99 -7.60
N ARG A 117 -16.25 9.09 -7.98
CA ARG A 117 -15.41 8.04 -8.55
C ARG A 117 -14.01 8.13 -7.95
N VAL A 118 -13.37 6.99 -7.69
CA VAL A 118 -12.01 6.93 -7.16
C VAL A 118 -11.08 6.40 -8.25
N PRO A 119 -10.26 7.25 -8.89
CA PRO A 119 -9.33 6.81 -9.92
C PRO A 119 -8.25 5.90 -9.36
N ALA A 120 -7.81 4.91 -10.16
CA ALA A 120 -6.80 3.96 -9.80
C ALA A 120 -5.64 3.91 -10.79
N TYR A 121 -4.46 3.52 -10.31
CA TYR A 121 -3.34 3.12 -11.15
C TYR A 121 -2.94 1.67 -10.89
N ALA A 122 -2.40 1.03 -11.92
CA ALA A 122 -1.99 -0.36 -11.89
C ALA A 122 -0.60 -0.53 -11.26
N ASN A 123 -0.47 -1.45 -10.29
CA ASN A 123 0.81 -2.01 -9.87
C ASN A 123 0.76 -3.54 -9.93
N GLY A 124 1.92 -4.19 -9.97
CA GLY A 124 1.98 -5.64 -10.01
C GLY A 124 1.92 -6.26 -11.41
N TRP A 125 1.72 -5.48 -12.44
CA TRP A 125 1.53 -5.93 -13.82
C TRP A 125 2.83 -6.35 -14.54
N TYR A 126 3.98 -5.79 -14.15
CA TYR A 126 5.30 -6.01 -14.77
C TYR A 126 5.97 -7.27 -14.20
N GLN A 127 5.45 -8.44 -14.50
CA GLN A 127 6.01 -9.71 -14.03
C GLN A 127 6.82 -10.39 -15.14
N GLY A 128 7.94 -11.04 -14.77
CA GLY A 128 8.76 -11.83 -15.66
C GLY A 128 10.10 -11.19 -16.02
N ASP A 129 10.54 -11.38 -17.25
CA ASP A 129 11.84 -10.88 -17.68
C ASP A 129 11.80 -9.38 -17.99
N ARG A 130 12.89 -8.69 -17.70
CA ARG A 130 13.10 -7.25 -17.98
C ARG A 130 13.42 -7.00 -19.46
N ASP A 131 12.69 -7.64 -20.37
CA ASP A 131 12.79 -7.40 -21.81
C ASP A 131 11.82 -6.29 -22.22
N PRO A 132 12.28 -5.21 -22.89
CA PRO A 132 11.41 -4.11 -23.29
C PRO A 132 10.17 -4.54 -24.09
N LYS A 133 10.29 -5.56 -24.95
CA LYS A 133 9.15 -6.06 -25.75
C LYS A 133 8.14 -6.82 -24.91
N VAL A 134 8.62 -7.59 -23.91
CA VAL A 134 7.75 -8.29 -22.97
C VAL A 134 6.98 -7.27 -22.14
N ILE A 135 7.68 -6.30 -21.56
CA ILE A 135 7.07 -5.24 -20.74
C ILE A 135 6.11 -4.38 -21.58
N GLN A 136 6.46 -4.04 -22.83
CA GLN A 136 5.56 -3.33 -23.74
C GLN A 136 4.22 -4.06 -23.94
N LYS A 137 4.26 -5.37 -24.13
CA LYS A 137 3.05 -6.19 -24.27
C LYS A 137 2.21 -6.18 -22.97
N LEU A 138 2.85 -6.29 -21.81
CA LEU A 138 2.16 -6.24 -20.53
C LEU A 138 1.51 -4.88 -20.30
N ALA A 139 2.20 -3.77 -20.62
CA ALA A 139 1.67 -2.41 -20.50
C ALA A 139 0.42 -2.19 -21.36
N LYS A 140 0.36 -2.72 -22.57
CA LYS A 140 -0.87 -2.71 -23.40
C LYS A 140 -2.02 -3.43 -22.72
N GLY A 141 -1.74 -4.52 -21.99
CA GLY A 141 -2.73 -5.24 -21.20
C GLY A 141 -3.29 -4.41 -20.03
N VAL A 142 -2.49 -3.52 -19.44
CA VAL A 142 -2.94 -2.60 -18.40
C VAL A 142 -3.96 -1.60 -18.95
N VAL A 143 -3.64 -0.97 -20.07
CA VAL A 143 -4.54 -0.01 -20.73
C VAL A 143 -5.83 -0.69 -21.19
N ALA A 144 -5.75 -1.92 -21.69
CA ALA A 144 -6.94 -2.72 -22.07
C ALA A 144 -7.87 -3.03 -20.88
N LYS A 145 -7.38 -2.98 -19.65
CA LYS A 145 -8.18 -3.09 -18.43
C LYS A 145 -8.82 -1.75 -17.99
N GLY A 146 -8.53 -0.64 -18.69
CA GLY A 146 -9.09 0.69 -18.42
C GLY A 146 -8.23 1.60 -17.57
N TYR A 147 -7.05 1.17 -17.09
CA TYR A 147 -6.19 2.02 -16.27
C TYR A 147 -5.61 3.21 -17.06
N LEU A 148 -5.63 4.39 -16.41
CA LEU A 148 -5.03 5.62 -16.94
C LEU A 148 -3.66 5.94 -16.31
N GLY A 149 -3.15 5.03 -15.49
CA GLY A 149 -1.82 5.12 -14.88
C GLY A 149 -1.28 3.74 -14.51
N LEU A 150 0.05 3.62 -14.50
CA LEU A 150 0.74 2.39 -14.12
C LEU A 150 2.09 2.69 -13.47
N LYS A 151 2.44 1.89 -12.46
CA LYS A 151 3.72 1.96 -11.73
C LYS A 151 4.65 0.85 -12.19
N ILE A 152 5.94 1.14 -12.32
CA ILE A 152 6.97 0.16 -12.69
C ILE A 152 8.30 0.47 -11.99
N ASP A 153 8.97 -0.58 -11.53
CA ASP A 153 10.38 -0.59 -11.14
C ASP A 153 11.19 -1.31 -12.24
N PRO A 154 11.93 -0.60 -13.09
CA PRO A 154 12.68 -1.19 -14.20
C PRO A 154 14.13 -1.53 -13.84
N PHE A 155 14.56 -1.40 -12.57
CA PHE A 155 15.97 -1.39 -12.21
C PHE A 155 16.56 -2.74 -11.80
N GLY A 156 15.79 -3.83 -11.84
CA GLY A 156 16.27 -5.17 -11.50
C GLY A 156 16.87 -5.27 -10.10
N ALA A 157 18.03 -5.90 -10.01
CA ALA A 157 18.75 -6.08 -8.75
C ALA A 157 19.68 -4.88 -8.39
N ALA A 158 19.69 -3.80 -9.18
CA ALA A 158 20.54 -2.64 -8.89
C ALA A 158 20.17 -2.02 -7.54
N ALA A 159 21.17 -1.76 -6.71
CA ALA A 159 21.05 -1.16 -5.39
C ALA A 159 22.28 -0.34 -5.05
N ALA A 160 22.15 0.70 -4.24
CA ALA A 160 23.10 1.73 -3.91
C ALA A 160 23.62 2.50 -5.14
N GLU A 161 24.32 1.85 -6.04
CA GLU A 161 24.79 2.39 -7.31
C GLU A 161 24.13 1.66 -8.49
N ILE A 162 24.09 2.32 -9.63
CA ILE A 162 23.57 1.75 -10.88
C ILE A 162 24.50 2.13 -12.03
N SER A 163 24.99 1.16 -12.76
CA SER A 163 25.87 1.39 -13.91
C SER A 163 25.14 2.15 -15.02
N ARG A 164 25.92 2.81 -15.91
CA ARG A 164 25.32 3.45 -17.09
C ARG A 164 24.56 2.46 -17.95
N SER A 165 25.08 1.23 -18.15
CA SER A 165 24.41 0.21 -18.96
C SER A 165 23.06 -0.18 -18.35
N GLU A 166 22.97 -0.38 -17.04
CA GLU A 166 21.71 -0.67 -16.33
C GLU A 166 20.71 0.49 -16.43
N ARG A 167 21.17 1.75 -16.30
CA ARG A 167 20.29 2.91 -16.48
C ARG A 167 19.72 2.99 -17.88
N MET A 168 20.57 2.77 -18.91
CA MET A 168 20.11 2.77 -20.30
C MET A 168 19.16 1.61 -20.59
N HIS A 169 19.37 0.45 -19.97
CA HIS A 169 18.43 -0.65 -20.06
C HIS A 169 17.08 -0.31 -19.40
N ALA A 170 17.11 0.25 -18.19
CA ALA A 170 15.89 0.73 -17.52
C ALA A 170 15.15 1.79 -18.36
N LEU A 171 15.89 2.74 -18.95
CA LEU A 171 15.33 3.74 -19.86
C LEU A 171 14.66 3.08 -21.08
N SER A 172 15.30 2.09 -21.72
CA SER A 172 14.70 1.39 -22.87
C SER A 172 13.39 0.66 -22.51
N ILE A 173 13.26 0.17 -21.27
CA ILE A 173 12.00 -0.39 -20.75
C ILE A 173 10.94 0.71 -20.64
N LEU A 174 11.28 1.85 -20.05
CA LEU A 174 10.35 2.97 -19.87
C LEU A 174 9.88 3.57 -21.20
N GLU A 175 10.78 3.69 -22.18
CA GLU A 175 10.46 4.13 -23.56
C GLU A 175 9.48 3.15 -24.22
N ALA A 176 9.72 1.84 -24.07
CA ALA A 176 8.81 0.80 -24.58
C ALA A 176 7.42 0.85 -23.90
N VAL A 177 7.37 1.17 -22.60
CA VAL A 177 6.10 1.39 -21.88
C VAL A 177 5.41 2.63 -22.45
N ARG A 178 6.11 3.76 -22.58
CA ARG A 178 5.55 5.02 -23.11
C ARG A 178 5.01 4.83 -24.54
N GLU A 179 5.74 4.13 -25.40
CA GLU A 179 5.28 3.78 -26.74
C GLU A 179 4.00 2.91 -26.70
N ALA A 180 3.92 2.00 -25.74
CA ALA A 180 2.78 1.09 -25.61
C ALA A 180 1.49 1.79 -25.17
N VAL A 181 1.60 2.74 -24.25
CA VAL A 181 0.46 3.33 -23.55
C VAL A 181 0.05 4.71 -24.08
N GLY A 182 0.90 5.34 -24.92
CA GLY A 182 0.66 6.68 -25.46
C GLY A 182 0.94 7.80 -24.43
N PRO A 183 0.73 9.08 -24.83
CA PRO A 183 1.13 10.24 -24.02
C PRO A 183 0.22 10.50 -22.81
N ASP A 184 -1.04 10.07 -22.87
CA ASP A 184 -2.06 10.45 -21.86
C ASP A 184 -2.03 9.55 -20.62
N VAL A 185 -1.47 8.33 -20.72
CA VAL A 185 -1.38 7.40 -19.58
C VAL A 185 -0.19 7.76 -18.70
N GLN A 186 -0.43 7.90 -17.40
CA GLN A 186 0.62 8.23 -16.43
C GLN A 186 1.55 7.04 -16.19
N ILE A 187 2.86 7.27 -16.25
CA ILE A 187 3.89 6.30 -15.85
C ILE A 187 4.48 6.75 -14.53
N PHE A 188 4.39 5.91 -13.51
CA PHE A 188 4.94 6.18 -12.19
C PHE A 188 6.21 5.34 -12.02
N LEU A 189 7.35 6.02 -11.79
CA LEU A 189 8.64 5.37 -11.71
C LEU A 189 8.99 5.06 -10.27
N GLU A 190 9.06 3.78 -9.96
CA GLU A 190 9.39 3.26 -8.64
C GLU A 190 10.90 2.98 -8.51
N MET A 191 11.51 3.46 -7.43
CA MET A 191 12.93 3.26 -7.12
C MET A 191 13.15 2.54 -5.78
N HIS A 192 12.09 2.30 -5.01
CA HIS A 192 12.08 1.57 -3.72
C HIS A 192 13.13 2.06 -2.71
N GLY A 193 13.55 3.30 -2.77
CA GLY A 193 14.48 3.92 -1.81
C GLY A 193 15.84 3.24 -1.68
N ARG A 194 16.32 2.56 -2.70
CA ARG A 194 17.54 1.74 -2.62
C ARG A 194 18.78 2.35 -3.27
N PHE A 195 18.65 3.57 -3.82
CA PHE A 195 19.78 4.25 -4.47
C PHE A 195 20.43 5.31 -3.58
N THR A 196 21.72 5.58 -3.84
CA THR A 196 22.38 6.78 -3.31
C THR A 196 21.81 8.03 -4.00
N GLY A 197 21.98 9.21 -3.38
CA GLY A 197 21.56 10.48 -3.99
C GLY A 197 22.18 10.69 -5.37
N ALA A 198 23.47 10.34 -5.56
CA ALA A 198 24.15 10.46 -6.86
C ALA A 198 23.54 9.56 -7.93
N ALA A 199 23.21 8.31 -7.60
CA ALA A 199 22.57 7.37 -8.49
C ALA A 199 21.13 7.83 -8.85
N ALA A 200 20.37 8.27 -7.85
CA ALA A 200 19.01 8.79 -8.03
C ALA A 200 18.97 10.04 -8.93
N MET A 201 19.90 10.99 -8.74
CA MET A 201 20.03 12.16 -9.61
C MET A 201 20.40 11.80 -11.04
N ALA A 202 21.23 10.76 -11.25
CA ALA A 202 21.55 10.27 -12.59
C ALA A 202 20.33 9.65 -13.27
N VAL A 203 19.54 8.83 -12.55
CA VAL A 203 18.29 8.28 -13.05
C VAL A 203 17.29 9.39 -13.39
N ALA A 204 17.08 10.34 -12.46
CA ALA A 204 16.13 11.45 -12.67
C ALA A 204 16.42 12.25 -13.94
N ARG A 205 17.71 12.47 -14.27
CA ARG A 205 18.13 13.14 -15.49
C ARG A 205 17.87 12.30 -16.74
N ASP A 206 18.15 10.99 -16.67
CA ASP A 206 18.06 10.11 -17.83
C ASP A 206 16.59 9.84 -18.25
N VAL A 207 15.61 9.98 -17.34
CA VAL A 207 14.19 9.65 -17.59
C VAL A 207 13.30 10.87 -17.90
N VAL A 208 13.86 12.08 -18.01
CA VAL A 208 13.08 13.33 -18.22
C VAL A 208 12.19 13.23 -19.44
N ASP A 209 12.69 12.71 -20.56
CA ASP A 209 11.94 12.64 -21.83
C ASP A 209 10.82 11.57 -21.81
N VAL A 210 10.82 10.67 -20.82
CA VAL A 210 9.71 9.73 -20.61
C VAL A 210 8.53 10.42 -19.90
N GLU A 211 8.77 11.56 -19.27
CA GLU A 211 7.78 12.33 -18.52
C GLU A 211 7.04 11.48 -17.47
N PRO A 212 7.77 10.89 -16.49
CA PRO A 212 7.10 10.15 -15.42
C PRO A 212 6.25 11.08 -14.57
N GLY A 213 5.07 10.61 -14.15
CA GLY A 213 4.15 11.35 -13.28
C GLY A 213 4.70 11.62 -11.89
N TRP A 214 5.64 10.77 -11.43
CA TRP A 214 6.52 10.98 -10.28
C TRP A 214 7.71 10.02 -10.27
N LEU A 215 8.72 10.38 -9.48
CA LEU A 215 9.79 9.50 -9.00
C LEU A 215 9.41 9.05 -7.59
N GLU A 216 9.14 7.76 -7.41
CA GLU A 216 8.77 7.19 -6.11
C GLU A 216 9.99 6.71 -5.37
N GLU A 217 10.13 7.14 -4.11
CA GLU A 217 11.25 6.79 -3.22
C GLU A 217 12.62 6.77 -3.92
N PRO A 218 13.10 7.88 -4.48
CA PRO A 218 14.37 7.89 -5.22
C PRO A 218 15.57 7.52 -4.34
N VAL A 219 15.46 7.78 -3.03
CA VAL A 219 16.45 7.43 -2.00
C VAL A 219 15.74 6.87 -0.77
N SER A 220 16.49 6.29 0.18
CA SER A 220 15.92 5.79 1.43
C SER A 220 15.05 6.86 2.12
N PRO A 221 13.86 6.49 2.64
CA PRO A 221 12.99 7.41 3.37
C PRO A 221 13.64 7.96 4.67
N THR A 222 14.75 7.37 5.13
CA THR A 222 15.53 7.88 6.27
C THR A 222 16.63 8.84 5.86
N ASP A 223 16.91 9.01 4.56
CA ASP A 223 17.98 9.88 4.04
C ASP A 223 17.43 11.20 3.49
N VAL A 224 17.02 12.08 4.43
CA VAL A 224 16.52 13.43 4.12
C VAL A 224 17.56 14.26 3.35
N THR A 225 18.85 14.07 3.65
CA THR A 225 19.93 14.83 3.01
C THR A 225 20.05 14.50 1.53
N SER A 226 20.08 13.22 1.17
CA SER A 226 20.13 12.81 -0.24
C SER A 226 18.83 13.17 -0.96
N LEU A 227 17.67 13.07 -0.31
CA LEU A 227 16.41 13.48 -0.93
C LEU A 227 16.38 14.96 -1.27
N ARG A 228 16.92 15.83 -0.40
CA ARG A 228 17.06 17.27 -0.65
C ARG A 228 17.94 17.54 -1.88
N GLN A 229 19.02 16.78 -2.07
CA GLN A 229 19.87 16.89 -3.27
C GLN A 229 19.13 16.46 -4.54
N VAL A 230 18.39 15.35 -4.48
CA VAL A 230 17.55 14.89 -5.60
C VAL A 230 16.53 15.96 -5.95
N ARG A 231 15.77 16.46 -4.95
CA ARG A 231 14.76 17.51 -5.14
C ARG A 231 15.31 18.76 -5.84
N GLN A 232 16.51 19.18 -5.48
CA GLN A 232 17.18 20.33 -6.09
C GLN A 232 17.69 20.08 -7.51
N SER A 233 17.86 18.81 -7.91
CA SER A 233 18.43 18.42 -9.19
C SER A 233 17.38 18.13 -10.28
N THR A 234 16.11 18.01 -9.92
CA THR A 234 15.03 17.66 -10.88
C THR A 234 13.77 18.50 -10.68
N HIS A 235 13.04 18.71 -11.77
CA HIS A 235 11.69 19.28 -11.75
C HIS A 235 10.59 18.22 -11.76
N LEU A 236 10.95 16.93 -11.88
CA LEU A 236 9.99 15.84 -11.82
C LEU A 236 9.37 15.76 -10.42
N PRO A 237 8.08 15.48 -10.30
CA PRO A 237 7.46 15.30 -9.00
C PRO A 237 8.10 14.13 -8.23
N ILE A 238 8.24 14.28 -6.91
CA ILE A 238 8.75 13.26 -6.02
C ILE A 238 7.60 12.70 -5.19
N ALA A 239 7.50 11.38 -5.12
CA ALA A 239 6.56 10.67 -4.28
C ALA A 239 7.29 9.82 -3.23
N ALA A 240 6.76 9.78 -2.00
CA ALA A 240 7.25 8.93 -0.93
C ALA A 240 6.18 8.77 0.16
N GLY A 241 6.35 7.81 1.05
CA GLY A 241 5.48 7.69 2.21
C GLY A 241 5.06 6.27 2.57
N GLU A 242 5.22 5.29 1.71
CA GLU A 242 4.84 3.90 1.98
C GLU A 242 5.55 3.29 3.19
N ARG A 243 6.75 3.77 3.49
CA ARG A 243 7.57 3.36 4.64
C ARG A 243 7.66 4.43 5.74
N MET A 244 6.68 5.34 5.79
CA MET A 244 6.50 6.34 6.85
C MET A 244 5.25 5.97 7.65
N HIS A 245 5.43 5.64 8.92
CA HIS A 245 4.39 5.01 9.74
C HIS A 245 3.77 5.96 10.77
N ALA A 246 4.36 7.14 10.96
CA ALA A 246 3.93 8.10 11.97
C ALA A 246 4.20 9.55 11.56
N ALA A 247 3.46 10.48 12.14
CA ALA A 247 3.54 11.90 11.83
C ALA A 247 4.94 12.50 11.98
N HIS A 248 5.71 12.07 12.99
CA HIS A 248 7.06 12.55 13.21
C HIS A 248 8.05 12.17 12.08
N GLU A 249 7.77 11.09 11.36
CA GLU A 249 8.56 10.66 10.21
C GLU A 249 8.26 11.52 8.97
N LEU A 250 7.00 11.95 8.77
CA LEU A 250 6.60 12.82 7.67
C LEU A 250 7.07 14.27 7.86
N ARG A 251 7.18 14.71 9.11
CA ARG A 251 7.39 16.11 9.47
C ARG A 251 8.55 16.78 8.72
N PRO A 252 9.80 16.24 8.70
CA PRO A 252 10.90 16.88 8.00
C PRO A 252 10.68 17.02 6.50
N PHE A 253 9.97 16.08 5.89
CA PHE A 253 9.67 16.12 4.46
C PHE A 253 8.63 17.20 4.13
N LEU A 254 7.61 17.37 4.99
CA LEU A 254 6.61 18.42 4.85
C LEU A 254 7.20 19.81 5.08
N GLU A 255 7.97 19.99 6.16
CA GLU A 255 8.54 21.28 6.53
C GLU A 255 9.54 21.82 5.49
N GLU A 256 10.26 20.92 4.80
CA GLU A 256 11.22 21.29 3.76
C GLU A 256 10.67 21.22 2.33
N GLY A 257 9.42 20.76 2.14
CA GLY A 257 8.81 20.63 0.80
C GLY A 257 9.55 19.65 -0.11
N LEU A 258 10.03 18.53 0.45
CA LEU A 258 10.84 17.56 -0.28
C LEU A 258 10.03 16.58 -1.15
N VAL A 259 8.76 16.40 -0.83
CA VAL A 259 7.85 15.43 -1.46
C VAL A 259 6.59 16.15 -1.92
N ASP A 260 6.20 15.92 -3.18
CA ASP A 260 4.98 16.48 -3.78
C ASP A 260 3.75 15.59 -3.54
N ILE A 261 3.98 14.27 -3.53
CA ILE A 261 2.93 13.26 -3.43
C ILE A 261 3.25 12.29 -2.28
N TYR A 262 2.41 12.28 -1.25
CA TYR A 262 2.56 11.37 -0.13
C TYR A 262 1.80 10.07 -0.38
N GLN A 263 2.52 8.94 -0.30
CA GLN A 263 2.00 7.60 -0.55
C GLN A 263 1.85 6.79 0.74
N ILE A 264 1.24 7.41 1.75
CA ILE A 264 1.05 6.79 3.05
C ILE A 264 0.18 5.55 2.89
N ASP A 265 0.69 4.41 3.36
CA ASP A 265 -0.08 3.17 3.42
C ASP A 265 -0.85 3.09 4.74
N LEU A 266 -2.17 3.11 4.66
CA LEU A 266 -3.01 3.05 5.85
C LEU A 266 -2.79 1.75 6.67
N THR A 267 -2.39 0.65 6.01
CA THR A 267 -2.13 -0.63 6.67
C THR A 267 -0.84 -0.64 7.49
N HIS A 268 -0.01 0.41 7.35
CA HIS A 268 1.24 0.58 8.09
C HIS A 268 1.30 1.88 8.91
N ALA A 269 0.30 2.74 8.78
CA ALA A 269 0.25 4.05 9.42
C ALA A 269 -0.89 4.18 10.46
N GLY A 270 -1.18 3.11 11.18
CA GLY A 270 -2.20 3.13 12.24
C GLY A 270 -3.64 3.12 11.74
N GLY A 271 -3.89 2.63 10.52
CA GLY A 271 -5.23 2.42 9.97
C GLY A 271 -5.92 3.69 9.49
N ILE A 272 -7.24 3.66 9.45
CA ILE A 272 -8.09 4.76 8.99
C ILE A 272 -7.93 5.99 9.92
N THR A 273 -7.88 5.78 11.22
CA THR A 273 -7.65 6.87 12.19
C THR A 273 -6.27 7.51 12.01
N GLY A 274 -5.23 6.70 11.81
CA GLY A 274 -3.88 7.20 11.60
C GLY A 274 -3.74 8.02 10.32
N ILE A 275 -4.25 7.52 9.19
CA ILE A 275 -4.15 8.24 7.93
C ILE A 275 -5.00 9.53 7.93
N GLN A 276 -6.13 9.56 8.64
CA GLN A 276 -6.93 10.79 8.78
C GLN A 276 -6.15 11.93 9.46
N GLN A 277 -5.33 11.62 10.46
CA GLN A 277 -4.45 12.61 11.08
C GLN A 277 -3.40 13.11 10.08
N LEU A 278 -2.81 12.21 9.29
CA LEU A 278 -1.79 12.55 8.31
C LEU A 278 -2.34 13.34 7.11
N ILE A 279 -3.59 13.08 6.71
CA ILE A 279 -4.30 13.88 5.69
C ILE A 279 -4.41 15.34 6.11
N GLY A 280 -4.71 15.62 7.37
CA GLY A 280 -4.75 16.99 7.90
C GLY A 280 -3.40 17.71 7.72
N TRP A 281 -2.29 17.03 7.96
CA TRP A 281 -0.95 17.58 7.76
C TRP A 281 -0.62 17.78 6.29
N THR A 282 -0.79 16.76 5.44
CA THR A 282 -0.50 16.88 4.01
C THR A 282 -1.34 17.99 3.35
N ASN A 283 -2.59 18.14 3.77
CA ASN A 283 -3.46 19.22 3.29
C ASN A 283 -2.97 20.62 3.75
N ALA A 284 -2.51 20.76 5.00
CA ALA A 284 -1.99 22.01 5.53
C ALA A 284 -0.73 22.51 4.80
N TYR A 285 0.07 21.59 4.22
CA TYR A 285 1.24 21.90 3.43
C TYR A 285 0.98 21.90 1.91
N ASN A 286 -0.29 21.86 1.47
CA ASN A 286 -0.71 21.84 0.06
C ASN A 286 -0.08 20.70 -0.76
N THR A 287 0.10 19.53 -0.14
CA THR A 287 0.61 18.33 -0.81
C THR A 287 -0.52 17.38 -1.20
N ILE A 288 -0.22 16.45 -2.07
CA ILE A 288 -1.16 15.49 -2.64
C ILE A 288 -1.03 14.14 -1.94
N LEU A 289 -2.13 13.43 -1.75
CA LEU A 289 -2.15 12.05 -1.28
C LEU A 289 -2.46 11.09 -2.42
N ALA A 290 -1.62 10.08 -2.60
CA ALA A 290 -1.83 8.93 -3.50
C ALA A 290 -1.46 7.64 -2.75
N PRO A 291 -2.34 7.07 -1.93
CA PRO A 291 -1.98 6.00 -1.01
C PRO A 291 -1.35 4.80 -1.69
N HIS A 292 -0.23 4.32 -1.16
CA HIS A 292 0.30 2.99 -1.44
C HIS A 292 -0.73 1.95 -1.00
N ASN A 293 -1.01 0.95 -1.85
CA ASN A 293 -1.97 -0.10 -1.55
C ASN A 293 -1.67 -1.38 -2.32
N VAL A 294 -0.85 -2.25 -1.73
CA VAL A 294 -0.52 -3.58 -2.24
C VAL A 294 -1.17 -4.70 -1.42
N CYS A 295 -2.14 -4.35 -0.60
CA CYS A 295 -2.95 -5.28 0.17
C CYS A 295 -3.96 -6.05 -0.71
N GLY A 296 -4.66 -6.98 -0.10
CA GLY A 296 -5.79 -7.67 -0.71
C GLY A 296 -7.07 -6.81 -0.72
N PRO A 297 -8.23 -7.45 -0.88
CA PRO A 297 -9.49 -6.74 -1.08
C PRO A 297 -9.98 -5.97 0.15
N ILE A 298 -9.64 -6.40 1.38
CA ILE A 298 -10.08 -5.72 2.61
C ILE A 298 -9.29 -4.43 2.80
N GLY A 299 -7.96 -4.47 2.65
CA GLY A 299 -7.13 -3.27 2.71
C GLY A 299 -7.51 -2.27 1.61
N THR A 300 -7.79 -2.75 0.40
CA THR A 300 -8.30 -1.91 -0.70
C THR A 300 -9.65 -1.28 -0.36
N ALA A 301 -10.57 -2.03 0.25
CA ALA A 301 -11.86 -1.49 0.68
C ALA A 301 -11.68 -0.38 1.74
N ALA A 302 -10.76 -0.55 2.68
CA ALA A 302 -10.44 0.48 3.68
C ALA A 302 -9.83 1.74 3.04
N ALA A 303 -8.89 1.57 2.10
CA ALA A 303 -8.29 2.68 1.36
C ALA A 303 -9.33 3.47 0.55
N LEU A 304 -10.32 2.79 -0.03
CA LEU A 304 -11.44 3.44 -0.74
C LEU A 304 -12.29 4.31 0.17
N GLN A 305 -12.58 3.87 1.40
CA GLN A 305 -13.34 4.68 2.35
C GLN A 305 -12.65 6.03 2.62
N VAL A 306 -11.34 6.00 2.79
CA VAL A 306 -10.52 7.20 2.98
C VAL A 306 -10.47 8.03 1.69
N ALA A 307 -10.20 7.41 0.54
CA ALA A 307 -10.08 8.11 -0.74
C ALA A 307 -11.34 8.88 -1.13
N VAL A 308 -12.52 8.33 -0.82
CA VAL A 308 -13.83 8.99 -1.09
C VAL A 308 -13.96 10.30 -0.31
N ALA A 309 -13.49 10.36 0.93
CA ALA A 309 -13.64 11.51 1.82
C ALA A 309 -12.46 12.50 1.77
N CYS A 310 -11.31 12.12 1.21
CA CYS A 310 -10.08 12.90 1.23
C CYS A 310 -10.03 13.98 0.13
N PRO A 311 -9.98 15.29 0.45
CA PRO A 311 -9.98 16.36 -0.58
C PRO A 311 -8.75 16.38 -1.46
N ASN A 312 -7.55 16.22 -0.89
CA ASN A 312 -6.26 16.26 -1.60
C ASN A 312 -5.78 14.91 -2.17
N PHE A 313 -6.67 13.94 -2.26
CA PHE A 313 -6.40 12.65 -2.89
C PHE A 313 -6.28 12.78 -4.42
N LYS A 314 -5.30 12.10 -5.02
CA LYS A 314 -5.06 12.05 -6.48
C LYS A 314 -5.56 10.75 -7.10
N VAL A 315 -5.00 9.62 -6.67
CA VAL A 315 -5.20 8.31 -7.29
C VAL A 315 -4.87 7.20 -6.29
N LEU A 316 -5.56 6.06 -6.35
CA LEU A 316 -5.31 4.89 -5.51
C LEU A 316 -4.50 3.84 -6.25
N GLU A 317 -3.49 3.28 -5.60
CA GLU A 317 -2.80 2.10 -6.09
C GLU A 317 -3.71 0.88 -6.11
N HIS A 318 -3.66 0.09 -7.18
CA HIS A 318 -4.39 -1.16 -7.27
C HIS A 318 -3.51 -2.31 -7.75
N PHE A 319 -3.43 -3.35 -6.93
CA PHE A 319 -2.58 -4.50 -7.16
C PHE A 319 -3.36 -5.77 -7.52
N ASN A 320 -4.61 -5.92 -7.04
CA ASN A 320 -5.33 -7.19 -7.05
C ASN A 320 -5.68 -7.69 -8.46
N ASP A 321 -5.83 -6.81 -9.46
CA ASP A 321 -6.03 -7.19 -10.86
C ASP A 321 -4.85 -7.92 -11.50
N PHE A 322 -3.68 -7.88 -10.85
CA PHE A 322 -2.42 -8.48 -11.30
C PHE A 322 -1.90 -9.53 -10.31
N ALA A 323 -2.71 -9.91 -9.34
CA ALA A 323 -2.53 -11.04 -8.44
C ALA A 323 -3.27 -12.27 -8.98
N ASP A 324 -3.25 -13.37 -8.21
CA ASP A 324 -4.06 -14.54 -8.53
C ASP A 324 -5.55 -14.18 -8.51
N PRO A 325 -6.35 -14.62 -9.50
CA PRO A 325 -7.76 -14.22 -9.62
C PRO A 325 -8.63 -14.52 -8.40
N TRP A 326 -8.33 -15.58 -7.66
CA TRP A 326 -9.04 -15.99 -6.46
C TRP A 326 -8.90 -14.98 -5.29
N VAL A 327 -7.93 -14.07 -5.34
CA VAL A 327 -7.75 -13.03 -4.30
C VAL A 327 -9.01 -12.19 -4.12
N PHE A 328 -9.76 -11.98 -5.18
CA PHE A 328 -11.06 -11.28 -5.09
C PHE A 328 -12.14 -12.09 -4.36
N ASP A 329 -12.04 -13.41 -4.40
CA ASP A 329 -13.03 -14.32 -3.82
C ASP A 329 -12.83 -14.52 -2.30
N LEU A 330 -11.77 -13.92 -1.73
CA LEU A 330 -11.55 -13.86 -0.28
C LEU A 330 -12.64 -13.10 0.47
N VAL A 331 -13.36 -12.23 -0.24
CA VAL A 331 -14.50 -11.48 0.32
C VAL A 331 -15.61 -11.35 -0.72
N ASP A 332 -16.85 -11.34 -0.24
CA ASP A 332 -17.98 -10.84 -1.04
C ASP A 332 -17.92 -9.31 -1.07
N GLY A 333 -18.21 -8.71 -2.23
CA GLY A 333 -18.15 -7.26 -2.40
C GLY A 333 -16.75 -6.71 -2.65
N ALA A 334 -15.78 -7.54 -3.07
CA ALA A 334 -14.42 -7.13 -3.37
C ALA A 334 -14.37 -5.93 -4.34
N PRO A 335 -13.61 -4.86 -4.01
CA PRO A 335 -13.49 -3.71 -4.89
C PRO A 335 -12.88 -4.07 -6.24
N ARG A 336 -13.51 -3.62 -7.32
CA ARG A 336 -13.02 -3.75 -8.70
C ARG A 336 -13.12 -2.42 -9.42
N ILE A 337 -12.16 -2.14 -10.28
CA ILE A 337 -12.26 -0.96 -11.16
C ILE A 337 -13.30 -1.21 -12.25
N ASP A 338 -13.89 -0.10 -12.70
CA ASP A 338 -14.70 -0.09 -13.91
C ASP A 338 -13.77 0.12 -15.12
N PRO A 339 -13.72 -0.82 -16.08
CA PRO A 339 -12.84 -0.68 -17.25
C PRO A 339 -13.19 0.52 -18.14
N ALA A 340 -14.38 1.09 -17.99
CA ALA A 340 -14.80 2.21 -18.80
C ALA A 340 -14.09 3.53 -18.44
N ASP A 341 -13.65 3.69 -17.18
CA ASP A 341 -13.02 4.93 -16.70
C ASP A 341 -11.82 4.71 -15.77
N GLY A 342 -11.42 3.47 -15.50
CA GLY A 342 -10.29 3.15 -14.62
C GLY A 342 -10.50 3.50 -13.15
N CYS A 343 -11.75 3.65 -12.72
CA CYS A 343 -12.09 4.09 -11.38
C CYS A 343 -12.85 3.01 -10.60
N PHE A 344 -12.73 3.08 -9.28
CA PHE A 344 -13.64 2.38 -8.38
C PHE A 344 -14.95 3.16 -8.19
N ALA A 345 -16.05 2.44 -8.01
CA ALA A 345 -17.29 3.01 -7.50
C ALA A 345 -17.16 3.37 -6.01
N VAL A 346 -17.93 4.36 -5.57
CA VAL A 346 -18.02 4.71 -4.15
C VAL A 346 -18.72 3.58 -3.39
N PRO A 347 -18.10 3.03 -2.31
CA PRO A 347 -18.73 1.99 -1.50
C PRO A 347 -20.07 2.46 -0.91
N SER A 348 -21.11 1.63 -1.00
CA SER A 348 -22.45 1.97 -0.51
C SER A 348 -22.91 1.13 0.68
N GLN A 349 -22.29 -0.02 0.90
CA GLN A 349 -22.65 -0.92 2.00
C GLN A 349 -22.05 -0.42 3.33
N PRO A 350 -22.68 -0.76 4.48
CA PRO A 350 -22.18 -0.42 5.81
C PRO A 350 -20.76 -0.93 6.08
N GLY A 351 -20.03 -0.22 6.91
CA GLY A 351 -18.65 -0.54 7.26
C GLY A 351 -17.70 -0.39 6.08
N LEU A 352 -16.82 -1.36 5.90
CA LEU A 352 -15.92 -1.47 4.75
C LEU A 352 -16.66 -1.84 3.46
N GLY A 353 -17.86 -2.41 3.57
CA GLY A 353 -18.66 -2.85 2.42
C GLY A 353 -18.26 -4.23 1.88
N VAL A 354 -17.52 -5.02 2.65
CA VAL A 354 -17.09 -6.37 2.30
C VAL A 354 -17.40 -7.37 3.40
N THR A 355 -17.58 -8.65 3.03
CA THR A 355 -17.81 -9.76 3.97
C THR A 355 -16.81 -10.87 3.70
N LEU A 356 -16.18 -11.41 4.75
CA LEU A 356 -15.14 -12.43 4.65
C LEU A 356 -15.71 -13.77 4.12
N ASN A 357 -15.10 -14.32 3.09
CA ASN A 357 -15.34 -15.69 2.62
C ASN A 357 -14.31 -16.64 3.26
N ARG A 358 -14.61 -17.13 4.47
CA ARG A 358 -13.71 -18.04 5.21
C ARG A 358 -13.41 -19.32 4.44
N ALA A 359 -14.38 -19.85 3.72
CA ALA A 359 -14.21 -21.08 2.94
C ALA A 359 -13.19 -20.90 1.80
N GLU A 360 -13.10 -19.71 1.21
CA GLU A 360 -12.07 -19.41 0.22
C GLU A 360 -10.69 -19.21 0.89
N CYS A 361 -10.63 -18.52 2.02
CA CYS A 361 -9.38 -18.36 2.77
C CYS A 361 -8.74 -19.72 3.13
N GLU A 362 -9.56 -20.71 3.52
CA GLU A 362 -9.10 -22.06 3.90
C GLU A 362 -8.48 -22.85 2.73
N LYS A 363 -8.85 -22.53 1.47
CA LYS A 363 -8.27 -23.16 0.28
C LYS A 363 -6.84 -22.70 0.00
N HIS A 364 -6.45 -21.56 0.55
CA HIS A 364 -5.16 -20.90 0.30
C HIS A 364 -4.36 -20.76 1.60
N PRO A 365 -3.94 -21.88 2.21
CA PRO A 365 -3.20 -21.84 3.47
C PRO A 365 -1.83 -21.17 3.27
N ARG A 366 -1.30 -20.63 4.35
CA ARG A 366 0.02 -20.05 4.41
C ARG A 366 1.10 -21.04 3.94
N THR A 367 2.00 -20.59 3.08
CA THR A 367 3.11 -21.41 2.55
C THR A 367 4.44 -21.17 3.27
N GLY A 368 4.58 -20.05 3.97
CA GLY A 368 5.85 -19.63 4.60
C GLY A 368 6.90 -19.16 3.59
N GLY A 369 6.52 -18.99 2.32
CA GLY A 369 7.41 -18.49 1.28
C GLY A 369 7.83 -17.04 1.52
N ARG A 370 9.04 -16.70 1.09
CA ARG A 370 9.63 -15.36 1.17
C ARG A 370 9.82 -14.77 -0.22
N LEU A 371 9.52 -13.49 -0.40
CA LEU A 371 9.92 -12.74 -1.58
C LEU A 371 11.37 -12.24 -1.39
N ALA A 372 12.26 -12.65 -2.29
CA ALA A 372 13.65 -12.17 -2.32
C ALA A 372 13.74 -10.87 -3.13
N LEU A 373 13.17 -9.78 -2.59
CA LEU A 373 13.19 -8.46 -3.22
C LEU A 373 14.61 -8.04 -3.56
N PHE A 374 14.76 -7.46 -4.77
CA PHE A 374 16.00 -6.90 -5.31
C PHE A 374 17.15 -7.93 -5.48
N SER A 375 16.86 -9.23 -5.41
CA SER A 375 17.76 -10.25 -5.94
C SER A 375 17.59 -10.37 -7.45
N GLU A 376 18.55 -11.01 -8.12
CA GLU A 376 18.46 -11.23 -9.57
C GLU A 376 17.17 -11.96 -9.96
N GLY A 377 16.37 -11.36 -10.86
CA GLY A 377 15.11 -11.92 -11.35
C GLY A 377 13.94 -11.88 -10.35
N TRP A 378 13.99 -11.02 -9.32
CA TRP A 378 12.91 -10.86 -8.34
C TRP A 378 11.56 -10.48 -8.98
N GLU A 379 11.59 -9.86 -10.15
CA GLU A 379 10.40 -9.47 -10.91
C GLU A 379 9.56 -10.66 -11.36
N ARG A 380 10.13 -11.86 -11.37
CA ARG A 380 9.39 -13.10 -11.64
C ARG A 380 8.48 -13.49 -10.47
N ARG A 381 8.67 -12.86 -9.30
CA ARG A 381 7.84 -13.04 -8.09
C ARG A 381 7.70 -14.50 -7.68
N VAL A 382 8.78 -15.24 -7.77
CA VAL A 382 8.84 -16.61 -7.29
C VAL A 382 9.17 -16.60 -5.80
N ALA A 383 8.34 -17.28 -5.01
CA ALA A 383 8.63 -17.47 -3.60
C ALA A 383 9.89 -18.33 -3.42
N VAL A 384 10.76 -17.91 -2.52
CA VAL A 384 11.89 -18.70 -2.06
C VAL A 384 11.61 -19.26 -0.67
N ASP A 385 12.13 -20.44 -0.36
CA ASP A 385 12.03 -20.98 0.99
C ASP A 385 12.77 -20.06 1.97
N ALA A 386 12.06 -19.57 2.98
CA ALA A 386 12.62 -18.68 4.00
C ALA A 386 13.79 -19.33 4.77
N TYR A 387 13.86 -20.65 4.78
CA TYR A 387 14.83 -21.46 5.53
C TYR A 387 15.75 -22.31 4.64
N ALA A 388 15.59 -22.29 3.31
CA ALA A 388 16.48 -23.00 2.38
C ALA A 388 17.91 -22.47 2.51
N GLY A 389 18.79 -23.27 3.10
CA GLY A 389 20.19 -22.95 3.32
C GLY A 389 20.63 -22.96 4.79
N LYS A 390 19.74 -23.08 5.74
CA LYS A 390 20.08 -23.35 7.14
C LYS A 390 19.89 -24.83 7.44
N LYS A 391 20.84 -25.67 7.03
CA LYS A 391 21.11 -26.91 7.76
C LYS A 391 21.86 -26.49 9.03
N SER A 392 21.17 -26.62 10.16
CA SER A 392 21.72 -26.46 11.51
C SER A 392 22.93 -27.37 11.74
#